data_213b5e453abdd0cd4eb906fc0c2255b5
#
_entry.id   213b5e453abdd0cd4eb906fc0c2255b5
#
_cell.length_a   1.000
_cell.length_b   1.000
_cell.length_c   1.000
_cell.angle_alpha   90.00
_cell.angle_beta   90.00
_cell.angle_gamma   90.00
#
_symmetry.space_group_name_H-M   'P 1'
#
loop_
_entity.id
_entity.type
_entity.pdbx_description
1 polymer ?
#
loop_
_entity_poly.entity_id
_entity_poly.type
_entity_poly.pdbx_seq_one_letter_code
_entity_poly.pdbx_strand_id
1 'polypeptide(L)'
;MKNNSFVWYFPKVAFSLTIFYLLCGQVHNTFAQLTLPHGGGSKKASVSEYIGLTKITIDYDRPAVKGREGKIWGTNIAHFGFIDQGFGTSKAAPWRAGANENTVITFSTDVKVGGKNLPAGKYGLFMAIMSENEVIVIFSKDYMSWGSYFYDPAKDALRVTTKPIKTESSKEYLQYEFVDQTDNSATIVLAWEKWRIPFKVEVDVINGVIASIREELKSDKGFSWQAWNQAANYCLQNNTNLEEALTWAEGSISMPFIGEENFTTLSTKAMILNRLGRTSEADATMRKALPYGKMNDLHNYARQLVNQKRGMEALEVFKMNAQKYPNQVTTMVGLVRGYSAVGDYKTALKYAKQALALNPDEQNKQNIQSMIQKLSENKDIN
;
A
#
# COMPACT_ATOMS: atom_id res chain seq x y z
N MET A 1 30.38 -49.26 83.82
CA MET A 1 29.54 -48.11 83.44
C MET A 1 29.64 -47.92 81.98
N LYS A 2 28.62 -48.29 81.20
CA LYS A 2 28.57 -48.13 79.73
C LYS A 2 27.49 -47.13 79.41
N ASN A 3 27.89 -45.98 78.88
CA ASN A 3 26.97 -45.00 78.32
C ASN A 3 26.54 -45.41 76.86
N ASN A 4 25.27 -45.68 76.70
CA ASN A 4 24.66 -45.86 75.41
C ASN A 4 24.03 -44.50 74.93
N SER A 5 24.64 -43.85 73.96
CA SER A 5 24.05 -42.73 73.26
C SER A 5 23.20 -43.27 72.12
N PHE A 6 21.88 -43.01 72.15
CA PHE A 6 20.95 -43.37 71.14
C PHE A 6 20.93 -42.24 70.09
N VAL A 7 21.39 -42.51 68.83
CA VAL A 7 21.33 -41.59 67.72
C VAL A 7 20.08 -41.88 66.92
N TRP A 8 19.15 -40.89 66.82
CA TRP A 8 17.97 -40.99 66.00
C TRP A 8 18.36 -40.67 64.54
N TYR A 9 18.25 -41.70 63.70
CA TYR A 9 18.32 -41.49 62.24
C TYR A 9 16.94 -41.10 61.70
N PHE A 10 16.73 -39.87 61.33
CA PHE A 10 15.58 -39.44 60.49
C PHE A 10 15.85 -39.83 59.07
N PRO A 11 14.99 -40.59 58.40
CA PRO A 11 15.25 -40.92 56.95
C PRO A 11 15.01 -39.71 56.05
N LYS A 12 16.07 -39.32 55.40
CA LYS A 12 16.04 -38.22 54.33
C LYS A 12 15.02 -38.47 53.26
N VAL A 13 14.43 -39.64 53.12
CA VAL A 13 13.44 -40.05 52.14
C VAL A 13 12.06 -39.39 52.38
N ALA A 14 11.67 -39.19 53.68
CA ALA A 14 10.38 -38.60 54.01
C ALA A 14 10.28 -37.10 53.60
N PHE A 15 11.40 -36.37 53.64
CA PHE A 15 11.43 -34.94 53.27
C PHE A 15 11.32 -34.72 51.74
N SER A 16 11.89 -35.63 50.93
CA SER A 16 11.80 -35.57 49.47
C SER A 16 10.41 -35.89 48.93
N LEU A 17 9.67 -36.79 49.59
CA LEU A 17 8.29 -37.12 49.19
C LEU A 17 7.30 -36.00 49.52
N THR A 18 7.51 -35.26 50.61
CA THR A 18 6.64 -34.12 50.98
C THR A 18 6.81 -32.94 50.07
N ILE A 19 8.04 -32.66 49.57
CA ILE A 19 8.30 -31.59 48.57
C ILE A 19 7.72 -31.98 47.22
N PHE A 20 7.77 -33.25 46.81
CA PHE A 20 7.17 -33.71 45.56
C PHE A 20 5.64 -33.61 45.57
N TYR A 21 4.99 -33.88 46.73
CA TYR A 21 3.54 -33.75 46.92
C TYR A 21 3.09 -32.28 46.91
N LEU A 22 3.90 -31.35 47.45
CA LEU A 22 3.63 -29.90 47.43
C LEU A 22 3.83 -29.30 46.04
N LEU A 23 4.72 -29.84 45.21
CA LEU A 23 4.92 -29.42 43.81
C LEU A 23 3.88 -29.98 42.82
N CYS A 24 3.32 -31.16 43.09
CA CYS A 24 2.26 -31.78 42.29
C CYS A 24 0.84 -31.31 42.66
N GLY A 25 0.67 -30.63 43.82
CA GLY A 25 -0.65 -30.19 44.31
C GLY A 25 -1.25 -28.95 43.71
N GLN A 26 -0.57 -28.29 42.76
CA GLN A 26 -1.11 -27.16 41.98
C GLN A 26 -1.60 -27.64 40.62
N VAL A 27 -2.46 -28.65 40.56
CA VAL A 27 -3.30 -28.89 39.40
C VAL A 27 -4.31 -27.73 39.34
N HIS A 28 -3.94 -26.66 38.72
CA HIS A 28 -4.92 -25.66 38.29
C HIS A 28 -5.84 -26.40 37.32
N ASN A 29 -7.07 -26.69 37.74
CA ASN A 29 -8.12 -27.09 36.83
C ASN A 29 -8.34 -25.94 35.85
N THR A 30 -7.55 -25.89 34.81
CA THR A 30 -7.87 -25.10 33.63
C THR A 30 -9.08 -25.77 32.99
N PHE A 31 -10.28 -25.32 33.34
CA PHE A 31 -11.46 -25.68 32.57
C PHE A 31 -11.23 -25.16 31.16
N ALA A 32 -10.95 -26.09 30.25
CA ALA A 32 -10.94 -25.78 28.84
C ALA A 32 -12.36 -25.34 28.44
N GLN A 33 -12.61 -24.05 28.42
CA GLN A 33 -13.87 -23.51 27.93
C GLN A 33 -13.94 -23.79 26.43
N LEU A 34 -14.95 -24.57 26.04
CA LEU A 34 -15.24 -24.78 24.64
C LEU A 34 -15.57 -23.43 23.98
N THR A 35 -15.02 -23.23 22.80
CA THR A 35 -15.42 -22.09 21.95
C THR A 35 -16.78 -22.40 21.35
N LEU A 36 -17.82 -21.85 21.94
CA LEU A 36 -19.19 -21.98 21.43
C LEU A 36 -19.58 -20.74 20.63
N PRO A 37 -20.50 -20.85 19.67
CA PRO A 37 -21.06 -19.70 18.98
C PRO A 37 -21.60 -18.68 19.99
N HIS A 38 -21.34 -17.40 19.74
CA HIS A 38 -21.77 -16.31 20.61
C HIS A 38 -23.30 -16.33 20.76
N GLY A 39 -23.82 -16.42 22.00
CA GLY A 39 -25.25 -16.58 22.29
C GLY A 39 -26.09 -15.30 22.18
N GLY A 40 -25.53 -14.19 21.72
CA GLY A 40 -26.20 -12.90 21.59
C GLY A 40 -27.07 -12.77 20.36
N GLY A 41 -28.12 -11.93 20.42
CA GLY A 41 -28.99 -11.64 19.30
C GLY A 41 -28.34 -10.87 18.14
N SER A 42 -27.14 -10.32 18.34
CA SER A 42 -26.34 -9.62 17.33
C SER A 42 -25.17 -10.49 16.90
N LYS A 43 -24.97 -10.64 15.59
CA LYS A 43 -23.90 -11.49 15.03
C LYS A 43 -22.61 -10.68 14.86
N LYS A 44 -21.47 -11.31 15.13
CA LYS A 44 -20.17 -10.73 14.85
C LYS A 44 -19.93 -10.64 13.35
N ALA A 45 -19.25 -9.60 12.94
CA ALA A 45 -18.79 -9.38 11.58
C ALA A 45 -17.43 -8.66 11.58
N SER A 46 -16.70 -8.85 10.52
CA SER A 46 -15.48 -8.12 10.23
C SER A 46 -15.49 -7.71 8.77
N VAL A 47 -15.06 -6.49 8.50
CA VAL A 47 -14.84 -5.99 7.15
C VAL A 47 -13.47 -5.36 7.08
N SER A 48 -12.75 -5.57 5.99
CA SER A 48 -11.44 -4.94 5.79
C SER A 48 -11.23 -4.53 4.34
N GLU A 49 -10.50 -3.43 4.17
CA GLU A 49 -10.12 -2.86 2.88
C GLU A 49 -8.66 -2.40 2.93
N TYR A 50 -8.04 -2.28 1.75
CA TYR A 50 -6.71 -1.73 1.59
C TYR A 50 -6.78 -0.39 0.86
N ILE A 51 -6.04 0.60 1.36
CA ILE A 51 -5.73 1.85 0.67
C ILE A 51 -4.20 1.88 0.51
N GLY A 52 -3.70 1.65 -0.72
CA GLY A 52 -2.29 1.35 -0.93
C GLY A 52 -1.87 0.11 -0.13
N LEU A 53 -0.86 0.24 0.73
CA LEU A 53 -0.41 -0.82 1.64
C LEU A 53 -1.14 -0.82 3.00
N THR A 54 -1.92 0.21 3.28
CA THR A 54 -2.63 0.35 4.55
C THR A 54 -3.85 -0.53 4.61
N LYS A 55 -3.84 -1.53 5.50
CA LYS A 55 -5.03 -2.33 5.81
C LYS A 55 -5.86 -1.65 6.88
N ILE A 56 -7.16 -1.49 6.61
CA ILE A 56 -8.16 -1.01 7.58
C ILE A 56 -9.10 -2.17 7.87
N THR A 57 -9.32 -2.49 9.14
CA THR A 57 -10.24 -3.56 9.56
C THR A 57 -11.21 -3.03 10.60
N ILE A 58 -12.48 -3.37 10.48
CA ILE A 58 -13.51 -3.05 11.47
C ILE A 58 -14.14 -4.35 11.94
N ASP A 59 -14.01 -4.64 13.23
CA ASP A 59 -14.62 -5.76 13.92
C ASP A 59 -15.80 -5.25 14.76
N TYR A 60 -16.98 -5.81 14.59
CA TYR A 60 -18.20 -5.28 15.20
C TYR A 60 -19.30 -6.32 15.34
N ASP A 61 -20.28 -6.02 16.17
CA ASP A 61 -21.50 -6.79 16.28
C ASP A 61 -22.66 -6.09 15.57
N ARG A 62 -23.48 -6.87 14.84
CA ARG A 62 -24.53 -6.41 13.94
C ARG A 62 -25.91 -6.50 14.57
N PRO A 63 -26.42 -5.45 15.23
CA PRO A 63 -27.80 -5.44 15.66
C PRO A 63 -28.74 -5.38 14.44
N ALA A 64 -29.90 -6.05 14.57
CA ALA A 64 -30.95 -6.04 13.55
C ALA A 64 -32.02 -5.00 13.88
N VAL A 65 -32.72 -4.50 12.88
CA VAL A 65 -33.87 -3.58 13.03
C VAL A 65 -35.02 -4.31 13.73
N LYS A 66 -35.36 -5.51 13.30
CA LYS A 66 -36.45 -6.35 13.88
C LYS A 66 -37.77 -5.60 14.02
N GLY A 67 -38.21 -4.93 12.96
CA GLY A 67 -39.48 -4.19 12.95
C GLY A 67 -39.50 -2.90 13.80
N ARG A 68 -38.31 -2.37 14.14
CA ARG A 68 -38.15 -1.13 14.93
C ARG A 68 -37.81 0.07 14.05
N GLU A 69 -38.23 0.09 12.79
CA GLU A 69 -38.04 1.24 11.91
C GLU A 69 -38.58 2.52 12.57
N GLY A 70 -37.78 3.59 12.50
CA GLY A 70 -38.07 4.87 13.15
C GLY A 70 -38.01 4.87 14.69
N LYS A 71 -37.59 3.75 15.32
CA LYS A 71 -37.52 3.60 16.79
C LYS A 71 -36.10 3.17 17.23
N ILE A 72 -35.06 3.50 16.45
CA ILE A 72 -33.69 3.15 16.73
C ILE A 72 -32.91 4.40 17.17
N TRP A 73 -32.93 5.41 16.31
CA TRP A 73 -32.16 6.64 16.50
C TRP A 73 -32.82 7.56 17.53
N GLY A 74 -32.04 8.05 18.50
CA GLY A 74 -32.54 8.87 19.60
C GLY A 74 -33.28 8.09 20.70
N THR A 75 -33.19 6.76 20.71
CA THR A 75 -33.80 5.89 21.71
C THR A 75 -32.73 5.18 22.57
N ASN A 76 -33.15 4.29 23.47
CA ASN A 76 -32.23 3.48 24.28
C ASN A 76 -31.30 2.57 23.46
N ILE A 77 -31.54 2.42 22.15
CA ILE A 77 -30.75 1.57 21.25
C ILE A 77 -29.54 2.35 20.70
N ALA A 78 -29.79 3.51 20.11
CA ALA A 78 -28.77 4.44 19.62
C ALA A 78 -29.16 5.84 20.06
N HIS A 79 -28.81 6.17 21.31
CA HIS A 79 -29.24 7.38 21.99
C HIS A 79 -28.58 8.62 21.42
N PHE A 80 -29.24 9.77 21.62
CA PHE A 80 -28.64 11.05 21.31
C PHE A 80 -27.64 11.48 22.39
N GLY A 81 -26.55 12.13 21.96
CA GLY A 81 -25.53 12.70 22.80
C GLY A 81 -24.75 11.70 23.63
N PHE A 82 -24.38 12.15 24.80
CA PHE A 82 -23.67 11.39 25.84
C PHE A 82 -24.60 11.19 27.02
N ILE A 83 -24.75 9.96 27.51
CA ILE A 83 -25.66 9.65 28.63
C ILE A 83 -24.95 8.84 29.73
N ASP A 84 -25.49 8.90 30.95
CA ASP A 84 -25.19 7.93 31.99
C ASP A 84 -26.05 6.68 31.75
N GLN A 85 -25.39 5.54 31.49
CA GLN A 85 -26.07 4.26 31.24
C GLN A 85 -26.44 3.50 32.53
N GLY A 86 -26.16 4.09 33.72
CA GLY A 86 -26.48 3.50 35.00
C GLY A 86 -25.61 2.31 35.42
N PHE A 87 -24.60 1.96 34.63
CA PHE A 87 -23.62 0.90 34.88
C PHE A 87 -22.23 1.32 34.44
N GLY A 88 -21.19 0.79 35.10
CA GLY A 88 -19.79 1.13 34.82
C GLY A 88 -19.38 2.48 35.38
N THR A 89 -18.30 3.04 34.87
CA THR A 89 -17.70 4.29 35.37
C THR A 89 -18.04 5.51 34.53
N SER A 90 -18.54 5.31 33.29
CA SER A 90 -18.85 6.42 32.39
C SER A 90 -20.12 7.13 32.79
N LYS A 91 -20.05 8.47 32.98
CA LYS A 91 -21.22 9.34 33.20
C LYS A 91 -21.64 10.07 31.92
N ALA A 92 -20.90 9.90 30.86
CA ALA A 92 -21.12 10.53 29.57
C ALA A 92 -20.72 9.55 28.45
N ALA A 93 -21.45 8.43 28.34
CA ALA A 93 -21.21 7.38 27.37
C ALA A 93 -21.78 7.75 26.01
N PRO A 94 -21.00 7.69 24.90
CA PRO A 94 -21.51 7.73 23.54
C PRO A 94 -22.12 6.36 23.16
N TRP A 95 -22.85 6.29 22.03
CA TRP A 95 -23.27 5.01 21.48
C TRP A 95 -22.06 4.21 20.96
N ARG A 96 -22.01 2.90 21.28
CA ARG A 96 -20.90 1.98 20.91
C ARG A 96 -20.82 1.63 19.41
N ALA A 97 -21.61 2.31 18.57
CA ALA A 97 -21.63 2.14 17.10
C ALA A 97 -21.75 0.68 16.63
N GLY A 98 -22.49 -0.13 17.38
CA GLY A 98 -22.69 -1.56 17.21
C GLY A 98 -23.50 -2.15 18.34
N ALA A 99 -23.18 -3.37 18.76
CA ALA A 99 -23.81 -4.07 19.87
C ALA A 99 -22.75 -4.90 20.64
N ASN A 100 -23.12 -5.42 21.80
CA ASN A 100 -22.28 -6.25 22.70
C ASN A 100 -20.96 -5.55 23.07
N GLU A 101 -19.80 -6.11 22.65
CA GLU A 101 -18.48 -5.54 22.87
C GLU A 101 -18.25 -4.25 22.08
N ASN A 102 -17.11 -3.63 22.25
CA ASN A 102 -16.72 -2.48 21.44
C ASN A 102 -16.69 -2.84 19.96
N THR A 103 -17.16 -1.93 19.12
CA THR A 103 -16.73 -1.88 17.72
C THR A 103 -15.27 -1.43 17.70
N VAL A 104 -14.42 -2.19 17.04
CA VAL A 104 -12.98 -1.92 16.98
C VAL A 104 -12.57 -1.64 15.54
N ILE A 105 -11.92 -0.50 15.31
CA ILE A 105 -11.28 -0.19 14.04
C ILE A 105 -9.76 -0.28 14.19
N THR A 106 -9.11 -0.93 13.22
CA THR A 106 -7.66 -1.12 13.19
C THR A 106 -7.07 -0.51 11.94
N PHE A 107 -6.03 0.30 12.09
CA PHE A 107 -5.23 0.87 11.01
C PHE A 107 -3.82 0.29 11.07
N SER A 108 -3.34 -0.31 9.98
CA SER A 108 -1.99 -0.90 9.94
C SER A 108 -0.86 0.13 9.80
N THR A 109 -1.17 1.33 9.36
CA THR A 109 -0.27 2.49 9.27
C THR A 109 -1.00 3.75 9.72
N ASP A 110 -0.27 4.86 9.85
CA ASP A 110 -0.86 6.17 10.15
C ASP A 110 -1.83 6.59 9.04
N VAL A 111 -2.94 7.21 9.44
CA VAL A 111 -3.99 7.68 8.53
C VAL A 111 -4.42 9.11 8.86
N LYS A 112 -5.20 9.71 7.96
CA LYS A 112 -6.01 10.89 8.29
C LYS A 112 -7.48 10.52 8.29
N VAL A 113 -8.22 10.96 9.29
CA VAL A 113 -9.67 10.81 9.34
C VAL A 113 -10.30 12.19 9.39
N GLY A 114 -11.14 12.50 8.41
CA GLY A 114 -11.70 13.85 8.29
C GLY A 114 -10.60 14.93 8.22
N GLY A 115 -9.47 14.65 7.56
CA GLY A 115 -8.32 15.54 7.43
C GLY A 115 -7.40 15.63 8.66
N LYS A 116 -7.71 14.95 9.77
CA LYS A 116 -6.93 14.98 11.02
C LYS A 116 -6.09 13.70 11.16
N ASN A 117 -4.85 13.81 11.60
CA ASN A 117 -3.94 12.69 11.78
C ASN A 117 -4.43 11.74 12.88
N LEU A 118 -4.32 10.44 12.61
CA LEU A 118 -4.57 9.35 13.56
C LEU A 118 -3.47 8.30 13.38
N PRO A 119 -2.64 8.01 14.39
CA PRO A 119 -1.59 7.00 14.30
C PRO A 119 -2.12 5.59 14.00
N ALA A 120 -1.24 4.73 13.48
CA ALA A 120 -1.50 3.29 13.39
C ALA A 120 -1.91 2.71 14.73
N GLY A 121 -2.82 1.74 14.72
CA GLY A 121 -3.26 1.10 15.96
C GLY A 121 -4.68 0.59 15.92
N LYS A 122 -5.12 0.11 17.09
CA LYS A 122 -6.51 -0.31 17.34
C LYS A 122 -7.22 0.74 18.17
N TYR A 123 -8.45 1.04 17.79
CA TYR A 123 -9.29 2.03 18.46
C TYR A 123 -10.70 1.48 18.67
N GLY A 124 -11.26 1.71 19.86
CA GLY A 124 -12.69 1.60 20.08
C GLY A 124 -13.40 2.68 19.26
N LEU A 125 -14.32 2.27 18.41
CA LEU A 125 -15.10 3.17 17.55
C LEU A 125 -16.44 3.45 18.18
N PHE A 126 -16.66 4.71 18.57
CA PHE A 126 -17.92 5.17 19.15
C PHE A 126 -18.53 6.30 18.31
N MET A 127 -19.83 6.53 18.48
CA MET A 127 -20.52 7.63 17.83
C MET A 127 -21.41 8.36 18.86
N ALA A 128 -21.21 9.63 19.04
CA ALA A 128 -22.14 10.50 19.75
C ALA A 128 -23.06 11.16 18.72
N ILE A 129 -24.32 10.72 18.69
CA ILE A 129 -25.35 11.23 17.77
C ILE A 129 -25.92 12.51 18.38
N MET A 130 -25.45 13.67 17.94
CA MET A 130 -25.88 14.95 18.52
C MET A 130 -27.25 15.35 18.01
N SER A 131 -27.56 15.03 16.76
CA SER A 131 -28.84 15.27 16.11
C SER A 131 -28.97 14.45 14.83
N GLU A 132 -30.08 14.57 14.11
CA GLU A 132 -30.25 14.00 12.77
C GLU A 132 -29.29 14.58 11.72
N ASN A 133 -28.61 15.69 12.03
CA ASN A 133 -27.68 16.38 11.13
C ASN A 133 -26.26 16.38 11.62
N GLU A 134 -25.97 15.79 12.77
CA GLU A 134 -24.64 15.82 13.37
C GLU A 134 -24.35 14.57 14.17
N VAL A 135 -23.23 13.92 13.83
CA VAL A 135 -22.64 12.78 14.57
C VAL A 135 -21.16 13.07 14.79
N ILE A 136 -20.70 12.85 16.00
CA ILE A 136 -19.28 12.87 16.35
C ILE A 136 -18.80 11.41 16.34
N VAL A 137 -17.94 11.07 15.40
CA VAL A 137 -17.23 9.78 15.32
C VAL A 137 -16.00 9.86 16.22
N ILE A 138 -15.85 8.92 17.13
CA ILE A 138 -14.85 8.94 18.20
C ILE A 138 -13.96 7.70 18.06
N PHE A 139 -12.64 7.91 18.09
CA PHE A 139 -11.60 6.90 18.07
C PHE A 139 -10.93 6.88 19.45
N SER A 140 -11.27 5.90 20.29
CA SER A 140 -10.73 5.78 21.65
C SER A 140 -9.58 4.78 21.68
N LYS A 141 -8.53 5.08 22.45
CA LYS A 141 -7.45 4.14 22.74
C LYS A 141 -7.91 2.94 23.56
N ASP A 142 -9.06 3.07 24.26
CA ASP A 142 -9.69 1.96 24.96
C ASP A 142 -10.60 1.19 24.00
N TYR A 143 -10.06 0.11 23.44
CA TYR A 143 -10.76 -0.75 22.47
C TYR A 143 -11.17 -2.11 23.06
N MET A 144 -10.78 -2.43 24.33
CA MET A 144 -11.03 -3.73 24.96
C MET A 144 -12.23 -3.73 25.89
N SER A 145 -12.83 -2.58 26.16
CA SER A 145 -13.97 -2.46 27.06
C SER A 145 -15.25 -3.09 26.49
N TRP A 146 -16.17 -3.45 27.36
CA TRP A 146 -17.50 -3.94 26.98
C TRP A 146 -18.43 -2.75 26.67
N GLY A 147 -18.51 -2.37 25.40
CA GLY A 147 -19.31 -1.21 24.95
C GLY A 147 -18.83 0.10 25.56
N SER A 148 -19.74 1.01 25.84
CA SER A 148 -19.42 2.35 26.33
C SER A 148 -19.61 2.57 27.83
N TYR A 149 -19.85 1.50 28.62
CA TYR A 149 -20.05 1.59 30.07
C TYR A 149 -18.82 2.16 30.82
N PHE A 150 -17.63 1.92 30.30
CA PHE A 150 -16.36 2.38 30.87
C PHE A 150 -15.69 3.45 30.04
N TYR A 151 -16.43 4.04 29.10
CA TYR A 151 -15.88 5.09 28.22
C TYR A 151 -15.32 6.25 29.02
N ASP A 152 -14.08 6.62 28.70
CA ASP A 152 -13.34 7.75 29.28
C ASP A 152 -12.91 8.69 28.14
N PRO A 153 -13.42 9.93 28.09
CA PRO A 153 -13.05 10.90 27.07
C PRO A 153 -11.57 11.29 27.06
N ALA A 154 -10.84 11.06 28.17
CA ALA A 154 -9.39 11.25 28.22
C ALA A 154 -8.61 10.22 27.38
N LYS A 155 -9.24 9.12 27.02
CA LYS A 155 -8.71 8.07 26.14
C LYS A 155 -8.95 8.34 24.66
N ASP A 156 -9.69 9.38 24.28
CA ASP A 156 -9.93 9.69 22.89
C ASP A 156 -8.65 10.10 22.18
N ALA A 157 -8.34 9.40 21.11
CA ALA A 157 -7.25 9.74 20.22
C ALA A 157 -7.70 10.80 19.18
N LEU A 158 -8.95 10.69 18.74
CA LEU A 158 -9.49 11.59 17.72
C LEU A 158 -11.02 11.66 17.81
N ARG A 159 -11.55 12.85 17.55
CA ARG A 159 -12.97 13.10 17.26
C ARG A 159 -13.13 13.83 15.93
N VAL A 160 -14.03 13.33 15.09
CA VAL A 160 -14.41 13.97 13.82
C VAL A 160 -15.92 14.11 13.73
N THR A 161 -16.40 15.24 13.26
CA THR A 161 -17.83 15.48 13.06
C THR A 161 -18.21 15.13 11.63
N THR A 162 -19.35 14.48 11.47
CA THR A 162 -19.93 14.12 10.18
C THR A 162 -21.44 14.34 10.18
N LYS A 163 -22.02 14.41 9.00
CA LYS A 163 -23.47 14.52 8.81
C LYS A 163 -24.03 13.18 8.34
N PRO A 164 -25.01 12.60 9.05
CA PRO A 164 -25.74 11.43 8.58
C PRO A 164 -26.50 11.72 7.28
N ILE A 165 -26.61 10.69 6.43
CA ILE A 165 -27.37 10.71 5.20
C ILE A 165 -28.57 9.78 5.40
N LYS A 166 -29.80 10.28 5.21
CA LYS A 166 -31.01 9.46 5.21
C LYS A 166 -31.24 8.84 3.84
N THR A 167 -31.66 7.58 3.82
CA THR A 167 -31.98 6.83 2.59
C THR A 167 -33.41 6.25 2.67
N GLU A 168 -34.01 6.04 1.52
CA GLU A 168 -35.34 5.41 1.45
C GLU A 168 -35.29 3.92 1.83
N SER A 169 -34.22 3.22 1.43
CA SER A 169 -34.02 1.80 1.72
C SER A 169 -33.48 1.56 3.12
N SER A 170 -34.13 0.69 3.89
CA SER A 170 -33.70 0.24 5.21
C SER A 170 -32.67 -0.89 5.10
N LYS A 171 -31.62 -0.83 5.91
CA LYS A 171 -30.67 -1.94 6.14
C LYS A 171 -31.07 -2.66 7.43
N GLU A 172 -31.52 -3.90 7.30
CA GLU A 172 -31.97 -4.71 8.45
C GLU A 172 -30.86 -4.91 9.49
N TYR A 173 -29.64 -5.28 9.06
CA TYR A 173 -28.50 -5.46 9.94
C TYR A 173 -27.53 -4.30 9.81
N LEU A 174 -27.07 -3.76 10.94
CA LEU A 174 -25.97 -2.79 10.97
C LEU A 174 -24.78 -3.37 10.21
N GLN A 175 -24.19 -2.57 9.33
CA GLN A 175 -22.97 -2.95 8.60
C GLN A 175 -22.09 -1.74 8.39
N TYR A 176 -20.79 -2.02 8.26
CA TYR A 176 -19.81 -1.07 7.77
C TYR A 176 -19.48 -1.38 6.32
N GLU A 177 -19.37 -0.33 5.52
CA GLU A 177 -19.06 -0.40 4.08
C GLU A 177 -17.91 0.55 3.77
N PHE A 178 -17.09 0.20 2.76
CA PHE A 178 -16.10 1.10 2.17
C PHE A 178 -16.64 1.53 0.80
N VAL A 179 -16.75 2.84 0.59
CA VAL A 179 -17.28 3.45 -0.64
C VAL A 179 -16.41 4.62 -1.08
N ASP A 180 -16.66 5.14 -2.28
CA ASP A 180 -15.94 6.29 -2.86
C ASP A 180 -14.42 6.14 -2.80
N GLN A 181 -13.94 4.96 -3.17
CA GLN A 181 -12.52 4.61 -3.14
C GLN A 181 -11.73 5.35 -4.21
N THR A 182 -10.56 5.82 -3.81
CA THR A 182 -9.53 6.38 -4.69
C THR A 182 -8.20 5.69 -4.39
N ASP A 183 -7.13 6.06 -5.11
CA ASP A 183 -5.80 5.49 -4.86
C ASP A 183 -5.28 5.76 -3.44
N ASN A 184 -5.78 6.79 -2.76
CA ASN A 184 -5.28 7.23 -1.45
C ASN A 184 -6.38 7.49 -0.40
N SER A 185 -7.63 7.18 -0.67
CA SER A 185 -8.71 7.39 0.29
C SER A 185 -9.89 6.44 0.08
N ALA A 186 -10.69 6.26 1.14
CA ALA A 186 -12.01 5.67 1.08
C ALA A 186 -12.94 6.33 2.09
N THR A 187 -14.23 6.29 1.84
CA THR A 187 -15.25 6.67 2.81
C THR A 187 -15.77 5.42 3.51
N ILE A 188 -15.62 5.38 4.83
CA ILE A 188 -16.22 4.33 5.65
C ILE A 188 -17.62 4.79 6.03
N VAL A 189 -18.62 3.93 5.82
CA VAL A 189 -20.03 4.22 6.12
C VAL A 189 -20.56 3.20 7.10
N LEU A 190 -21.03 3.64 8.25
CA LEU A 190 -21.94 2.84 9.07
C LEU A 190 -23.34 2.95 8.45
N ALA A 191 -23.91 1.82 8.04
CA ALA A 191 -25.22 1.72 7.43
C ALA A 191 -26.16 0.87 8.31
N TRP A 192 -27.24 1.46 8.82
CA TRP A 192 -28.24 0.76 9.60
C TRP A 192 -29.60 1.46 9.52
N GLU A 193 -30.66 0.67 9.46
CA GLU A 193 -32.00 1.19 9.21
C GLU A 193 -31.94 2.14 7.99
N LYS A 194 -32.44 3.35 8.06
CA LYS A 194 -32.38 4.33 6.97
C LYS A 194 -31.25 5.35 7.10
N TRP A 195 -30.31 5.13 8.00
CA TRP A 195 -29.19 6.06 8.19
C TRP A 195 -27.89 5.50 7.61
N ARG A 196 -27.10 6.42 7.04
CA ARG A 196 -25.72 6.22 6.59
C ARG A 196 -24.86 7.27 7.26
N ILE A 197 -23.90 6.85 8.07
CA ILE A 197 -23.00 7.75 8.79
C ILE A 197 -21.61 7.61 8.18
N PRO A 198 -21.22 8.51 7.26
CA PRO A 198 -19.95 8.45 6.56
C PRO A 198 -18.84 9.12 7.35
N PHE A 199 -17.61 8.62 7.22
CA PHE A 199 -16.39 9.35 7.57
C PHE A 199 -15.26 8.94 6.62
N LYS A 200 -14.51 9.95 6.13
CA LYS A 200 -13.45 9.74 5.14
C LYS A 200 -12.15 9.36 5.83
N VAL A 201 -11.46 8.37 5.28
CA VAL A 201 -10.08 7.98 5.65
C VAL A 201 -9.16 8.23 4.47
N GLU A 202 -8.02 8.85 4.73
CA GLU A 202 -7.00 9.18 3.75
C GLU A 202 -5.65 8.63 4.22
N VAL A 203 -4.85 8.15 3.26
CA VAL A 203 -3.53 7.54 3.49
C VAL A 203 -2.50 8.26 2.64
N ASP A 204 -1.34 8.51 3.21
CA ASP A 204 -0.18 8.95 2.45
C ASP A 204 0.49 7.72 1.81
N VAL A 205 -0.08 7.26 0.69
CA VAL A 205 0.33 6.01 0.03
C VAL A 205 1.77 6.08 -0.43
N ILE A 206 2.20 7.21 -1.01
CA ILE A 206 3.56 7.34 -1.55
C ILE A 206 4.60 7.19 -0.44
N ASN A 207 4.48 7.97 0.63
CA ASN A 207 5.41 7.89 1.75
C ASN A 207 5.30 6.56 2.50
N GLY A 208 4.11 5.98 2.60
CA GLY A 208 3.88 4.65 3.16
C GLY A 208 4.61 3.55 2.38
N VAL A 209 4.54 3.58 1.05
CA VAL A 209 5.28 2.64 0.18
C VAL A 209 6.78 2.85 0.31
N ILE A 210 7.28 4.08 0.32
CA ILE A 210 8.71 4.37 0.49
C ILE A 210 9.21 3.86 1.85
N ALA A 211 8.44 4.04 2.92
CA ALA A 211 8.79 3.50 4.24
C ALA A 211 8.84 1.97 4.21
N SER A 212 7.90 1.29 3.56
CA SER A 212 7.92 -0.16 3.36
C SER A 212 9.13 -0.62 2.56
N ILE A 213 9.46 0.07 1.45
CA ILE A 213 10.64 -0.21 0.63
C ILE A 213 11.92 -0.16 1.47
N ARG A 214 12.09 0.85 2.31
CA ARG A 214 13.28 0.97 3.18
C ARG A 214 13.46 -0.24 4.10
N GLU A 215 12.36 -0.78 4.64
CA GLU A 215 12.42 -1.97 5.49
C GLU A 215 12.60 -3.24 4.66
N GLU A 216 11.93 -3.37 3.52
CA GLU A 216 12.06 -4.52 2.65
C GLU A 216 13.47 -4.68 2.05
N LEU A 217 14.12 -3.58 1.71
CA LEU A 217 15.52 -3.59 1.23
C LEU A 217 16.54 -4.06 2.29
N LYS A 218 16.17 -4.07 3.58
CA LYS A 218 17.00 -4.64 4.66
C LYS A 218 16.74 -6.14 4.88
N SER A 219 15.67 -6.69 4.27
CA SER A 219 15.28 -8.09 4.37
C SER A 219 15.89 -8.94 3.25
N ASP A 220 15.47 -10.19 3.15
CA ASP A 220 15.80 -11.11 2.06
C ASP A 220 15.46 -10.55 0.67
N LYS A 221 14.43 -9.72 0.55
CA LYS A 221 14.04 -9.05 -0.70
C LYS A 221 15.12 -8.13 -1.25
N GLY A 222 15.93 -7.52 -0.37
CA GLY A 222 17.01 -6.63 -0.75
C GLY A 222 18.26 -7.32 -1.34
N PHE A 223 18.30 -8.67 -1.37
CA PHE A 223 19.45 -9.42 -1.93
C PHE A 223 19.38 -9.59 -3.45
N SER A 224 18.85 -8.60 -4.17
CA SER A 224 18.84 -8.58 -5.63
C SER A 224 18.92 -7.15 -6.16
N TRP A 225 19.65 -6.92 -7.25
CA TRP A 225 19.72 -5.61 -7.88
C TRP A 225 18.34 -5.13 -8.37
N GLN A 226 17.46 -6.08 -8.74
CA GLN A 226 16.11 -5.78 -9.20
C GLN A 226 15.29 -5.06 -8.15
N ALA A 227 15.38 -5.46 -6.87
CA ALA A 227 14.66 -4.80 -5.78
C ALA A 227 15.11 -3.34 -5.62
N TRP A 228 16.41 -3.09 -5.62
CA TRP A 228 16.98 -1.75 -5.53
C TRP A 228 16.62 -0.88 -6.73
N ASN A 229 16.67 -1.44 -7.93
CA ASN A 229 16.26 -0.74 -9.13
C ASN A 229 14.74 -0.44 -9.15
N GLN A 230 13.91 -1.36 -8.64
CA GLN A 230 12.47 -1.15 -8.49
C GLN A 230 12.18 -0.04 -7.48
N ALA A 231 12.89 0.00 -6.36
CA ALA A 231 12.79 1.06 -5.37
C ALA A 231 13.11 2.44 -5.98
N ALA A 232 14.22 2.53 -6.71
CA ALA A 232 14.63 3.74 -7.41
C ALA A 232 13.59 4.19 -8.46
N ASN A 233 13.06 3.26 -9.24
CA ASN A 233 12.02 3.53 -10.23
C ASN A 233 10.70 3.99 -9.59
N TYR A 234 10.31 3.46 -8.43
CA TYR A 234 9.11 3.92 -7.73
C TYR A 234 9.19 5.41 -7.40
N CYS A 235 10.32 5.86 -6.86
CA CYS A 235 10.53 7.28 -6.57
C CYS A 235 10.59 8.13 -7.85
N LEU A 236 11.24 7.63 -8.91
CA LEU A 236 11.31 8.31 -10.20
C LEU A 236 9.92 8.53 -10.81
N GLN A 237 9.07 7.50 -10.82
CA GLN A 237 7.71 7.56 -11.37
C GLN A 237 6.82 8.51 -10.59
N ASN A 238 6.96 8.56 -9.26
CA ASN A 238 6.20 9.45 -8.39
C ASN A 238 6.84 10.83 -8.23
N ASN A 239 7.98 11.08 -8.88
CA ASN A 239 8.74 12.32 -8.80
C ASN A 239 9.01 12.78 -7.35
N THR A 240 9.41 11.85 -6.51
CA THR A 240 9.65 12.07 -5.08
C THR A 240 10.95 11.43 -4.62
N ASN A 241 11.56 11.92 -3.55
CA ASN A 241 12.76 11.35 -2.90
C ASN A 241 13.90 11.02 -3.89
N LEU A 242 14.11 11.87 -4.89
CA LEU A 242 15.02 11.58 -6.03
C LEU A 242 16.48 11.37 -5.62
N GLU A 243 16.97 12.03 -4.57
CA GLU A 243 18.32 11.80 -4.05
C GLU A 243 18.47 10.41 -3.40
N GLU A 244 17.46 9.97 -2.64
CA GLU A 244 17.44 8.62 -2.10
C GLU A 244 17.29 7.57 -3.22
N ALA A 245 16.45 7.86 -4.22
CA ALA A 245 16.32 7.04 -5.43
C ALA A 245 17.65 6.89 -6.17
N LEU A 246 18.45 7.96 -6.23
CA LEU A 246 19.80 7.90 -6.82
C LEU A 246 20.69 6.93 -6.03
N THR A 247 20.65 7.00 -4.71
CA THR A 247 21.40 6.07 -3.84
C THR A 247 20.99 4.61 -4.09
N TRP A 248 19.69 4.35 -4.23
CA TRP A 248 19.18 3.00 -4.55
C TRP A 248 19.57 2.55 -5.95
N ALA A 249 19.53 3.45 -6.94
CA ALA A 249 19.98 3.15 -8.29
C ALA A 249 21.49 2.83 -8.31
N GLU A 250 22.31 3.54 -7.55
CA GLU A 250 23.74 3.24 -7.39
C GLU A 250 23.95 1.88 -6.72
N GLY A 251 23.18 1.58 -5.66
CA GLY A 251 23.18 0.28 -5.02
C GLY A 251 22.84 -0.85 -5.98
N SER A 252 21.85 -0.65 -6.85
CA SER A 252 21.47 -1.64 -7.89
C SER A 252 22.57 -1.92 -8.91
N ILE A 253 23.53 -1.00 -9.07
CA ILE A 253 24.67 -1.13 -10.02
C ILE A 253 25.87 -1.77 -9.36
N SER A 254 26.25 -1.33 -8.15
CA SER A 254 27.59 -1.56 -7.61
C SER A 254 27.64 -2.10 -6.18
N MET A 255 26.52 -2.35 -5.53
CA MET A 255 26.53 -2.91 -4.18
C MET A 255 27.17 -4.32 -4.18
N PRO A 256 28.13 -4.61 -3.28
CA PRO A 256 28.75 -5.93 -3.21
C PRO A 256 27.72 -7.07 -3.10
N PHE A 257 27.91 -8.13 -3.86
CA PHE A 257 27.07 -9.34 -3.94
C PHE A 257 25.66 -9.15 -4.53
N ILE A 258 25.20 -7.91 -4.73
CA ILE A 258 23.83 -7.58 -5.13
C ILE A 258 23.82 -6.85 -6.47
N GLY A 259 24.68 -5.85 -6.62
CA GLY A 259 24.69 -4.94 -7.75
C GLY A 259 25.05 -5.61 -9.07
N GLU A 260 24.41 -5.17 -10.14
CA GLU A 260 24.66 -5.61 -11.51
C GLU A 260 24.67 -4.40 -12.44
N GLU A 261 25.81 -4.18 -13.09
CA GLU A 261 25.92 -3.16 -14.11
C GLU A 261 25.32 -3.68 -15.43
N ASN A 262 24.16 -3.18 -15.77
CA ASN A 262 23.45 -3.53 -17.01
C ASN A 262 22.69 -2.33 -17.57
N PHE A 263 22.04 -2.49 -18.74
CA PHE A 263 21.29 -1.40 -19.37
C PHE A 263 20.19 -0.84 -18.46
N THR A 264 19.46 -1.72 -17.77
CA THR A 264 18.33 -1.32 -16.92
C THR A 264 18.77 -0.46 -15.74
N THR A 265 19.78 -0.93 -15.00
CA THR A 265 20.26 -0.21 -13.80
C THR A 265 20.90 1.13 -14.14
N LEU A 266 21.71 1.16 -15.21
CA LEU A 266 22.34 2.40 -15.67
C LEU A 266 21.32 3.38 -16.27
N SER A 267 20.34 2.92 -17.03
CA SER A 267 19.30 3.81 -17.58
C SER A 267 18.40 4.39 -16.49
N THR A 268 18.05 3.61 -15.47
CA THR A 268 17.33 4.13 -14.29
C THR A 268 18.12 5.23 -13.59
N LYS A 269 19.42 5.01 -13.32
CA LYS A 269 20.28 6.04 -12.75
C LYS A 269 20.32 7.30 -13.62
N ALA A 270 20.49 7.15 -14.92
CA ALA A 270 20.52 8.28 -15.84
C ALA A 270 19.21 9.09 -15.85
N MET A 271 18.06 8.39 -15.82
CA MET A 271 16.74 9.06 -15.74
C MET A 271 16.58 9.84 -14.44
N ILE A 272 17.02 9.31 -13.32
CA ILE A 272 17.00 10.01 -12.02
C ILE A 272 17.91 11.24 -12.06
N LEU A 273 19.13 11.10 -12.55
CA LEU A 273 20.07 12.22 -12.73
C LEU A 273 19.48 13.34 -13.60
N ASN A 274 18.83 13.00 -14.71
CA ASN A 274 18.12 13.98 -15.53
C ASN A 274 17.00 14.68 -14.78
N ARG A 275 16.24 13.96 -13.97
CA ARG A 275 15.16 14.52 -13.15
C ARG A 275 15.71 15.47 -12.08
N LEU A 276 16.91 15.22 -11.59
CA LEU A 276 17.67 16.09 -10.66
C LEU A 276 18.35 17.27 -11.34
N GLY A 277 18.25 17.41 -12.68
CA GLY A 277 18.94 18.46 -13.45
C GLY A 277 20.43 18.19 -13.72
N ARG A 278 20.95 17.01 -13.35
CA ARG A 278 22.36 16.60 -13.51
C ARG A 278 22.59 15.98 -14.90
N THR A 279 22.27 16.74 -15.96
CA THR A 279 22.19 16.26 -17.35
C THR A 279 23.52 15.69 -17.86
N SER A 280 24.65 16.32 -17.56
CA SER A 280 25.97 15.84 -18.02
C SER A 280 26.30 14.45 -17.45
N GLU A 281 25.96 14.20 -16.19
CA GLU A 281 26.16 12.91 -15.53
C GLU A 281 25.18 11.85 -16.07
N ALA A 282 23.94 12.25 -16.35
CA ALA A 282 22.94 11.40 -16.99
C ALA A 282 23.43 10.92 -18.37
N ASP A 283 23.91 11.83 -19.20
CA ASP A 283 24.45 11.52 -20.53
C ASP A 283 25.69 10.61 -20.46
N ALA A 284 26.58 10.85 -19.50
CA ALA A 284 27.73 9.97 -19.27
C ALA A 284 27.30 8.56 -18.84
N THR A 285 26.30 8.48 -17.95
CA THR A 285 25.73 7.22 -17.48
C THR A 285 25.04 6.46 -18.62
N MET A 286 24.28 7.16 -19.48
CA MET A 286 23.65 6.53 -20.63
C MET A 286 24.66 6.04 -21.66
N ARG A 287 25.73 6.79 -21.94
CA ARG A 287 26.82 6.30 -22.81
C ARG A 287 27.42 4.99 -22.29
N LYS A 288 27.56 4.86 -20.95
CA LYS A 288 28.02 3.63 -20.30
C LYS A 288 26.99 2.48 -20.44
N ALA A 289 25.70 2.80 -20.47
CA ALA A 289 24.61 1.83 -20.62
C ALA A 289 24.51 1.21 -22.03
N LEU A 290 24.81 1.99 -23.07
CA LEU A 290 24.56 1.60 -24.46
C LEU A 290 25.16 0.22 -24.85
N PRO A 291 26.39 -0.16 -24.48
CA PRO A 291 26.95 -1.47 -24.80
C PRO A 291 26.10 -2.66 -24.29
N TYR A 292 25.41 -2.50 -23.16
CA TYR A 292 24.56 -3.52 -22.54
C TYR A 292 23.15 -3.59 -23.17
N GLY A 293 22.73 -2.56 -23.95
CA GLY A 293 21.38 -2.46 -24.50
C GLY A 293 21.08 -3.56 -25.49
N LYS A 294 19.89 -4.18 -25.35
CA LYS A 294 19.30 -5.03 -26.39
C LYS A 294 18.72 -4.18 -27.53
N MET A 295 18.36 -4.83 -28.64
CA MET A 295 17.87 -4.15 -29.82
C MET A 295 16.76 -3.14 -29.54
N ASN A 296 15.77 -3.52 -28.75
CA ASN A 296 14.64 -2.65 -28.42
C ASN A 296 15.01 -1.55 -27.42
N ASP A 297 15.93 -1.82 -26.49
CA ASP A 297 16.40 -0.81 -25.53
C ASP A 297 17.08 0.35 -26.27
N LEU A 298 18.02 0.02 -27.15
CA LEU A 298 18.74 1.00 -27.97
C LEU A 298 17.78 1.75 -28.89
N HIS A 299 16.83 1.03 -29.55
CA HIS A 299 15.83 1.64 -30.41
C HIS A 299 14.96 2.66 -29.66
N ASN A 300 14.45 2.28 -28.48
CA ASN A 300 13.59 3.14 -27.70
C ASN A 300 14.33 4.36 -27.15
N TYR A 301 15.57 4.17 -26.68
CA TYR A 301 16.38 5.29 -26.22
C TYR A 301 16.70 6.28 -27.35
N ALA A 302 17.06 5.79 -28.54
CA ALA A 302 17.30 6.65 -29.69
C ALA A 302 16.03 7.41 -30.11
N ARG A 303 14.86 6.80 -30.03
CA ARG A 303 13.58 7.51 -30.23
C ARG A 303 13.34 8.61 -29.21
N GLN A 304 13.70 8.40 -27.96
CA GLN A 304 13.61 9.46 -26.92
C GLN A 304 14.52 10.64 -27.28
N LEU A 305 15.74 10.38 -27.77
CA LEU A 305 16.66 11.43 -28.23
C LEU A 305 16.08 12.22 -29.40
N VAL A 306 15.42 11.54 -30.36
CA VAL A 306 14.70 12.22 -31.46
C VAL A 306 13.63 13.16 -30.89
N ASN A 307 12.80 12.71 -29.99
CA ASN A 307 11.75 13.50 -29.33
C ASN A 307 12.33 14.72 -28.60
N GLN A 308 13.53 14.58 -28.05
CA GLN A 308 14.28 15.65 -27.37
C GLN A 308 15.01 16.60 -28.38
N LYS A 309 14.85 16.39 -29.67
CA LYS A 309 15.54 17.16 -30.74
C LYS A 309 17.06 16.95 -30.77
N ARG A 310 17.54 15.84 -30.19
CA ARG A 310 18.95 15.41 -30.16
C ARG A 310 19.21 14.45 -31.36
N GLY A 311 18.90 14.86 -32.57
CA GLY A 311 18.89 14.02 -33.78
C GLY A 311 20.24 13.38 -34.11
N MET A 312 21.35 14.11 -33.95
CA MET A 312 22.69 13.55 -34.20
C MET A 312 23.02 12.41 -33.25
N GLU A 313 22.73 12.56 -31.96
CA GLU A 313 22.98 11.51 -30.96
C GLU A 313 22.06 10.32 -31.19
N ALA A 314 20.79 10.57 -31.53
CA ALA A 314 19.85 9.51 -31.89
C ALA A 314 20.37 8.67 -33.07
N LEU A 315 20.90 9.34 -34.12
CA LEU A 315 21.46 8.66 -35.30
C LEU A 315 22.63 7.75 -34.90
N GLU A 316 23.54 8.22 -34.04
CA GLU A 316 24.66 7.39 -33.58
C GLU A 316 24.19 6.14 -32.81
N VAL A 317 23.19 6.26 -31.94
CA VAL A 317 22.59 5.11 -31.24
C VAL A 317 21.89 4.16 -32.21
N PHE A 318 21.15 4.68 -33.21
CA PHE A 318 20.54 3.84 -34.26
C PHE A 318 21.58 3.11 -35.11
N LYS A 319 22.70 3.74 -35.45
CA LYS A 319 23.82 3.09 -36.16
C LYS A 319 24.43 1.97 -35.31
N MET A 320 24.70 2.25 -34.03
CA MET A 320 25.20 1.22 -33.09
C MET A 320 24.24 0.03 -33.02
N ASN A 321 22.93 0.29 -32.93
CA ASN A 321 21.91 -0.75 -32.88
C ASN A 321 21.90 -1.59 -34.16
N ALA A 322 21.97 -0.95 -35.33
CA ALA A 322 21.99 -1.65 -36.62
C ALA A 322 23.29 -2.45 -36.84
N GLN A 323 24.41 -1.98 -36.30
CA GLN A 323 25.69 -2.71 -36.31
C GLN A 323 25.61 -3.96 -35.39
N LYS A 324 25.02 -3.82 -34.20
CA LYS A 324 24.88 -4.91 -33.23
C LYS A 324 23.84 -5.95 -33.65
N TYR A 325 22.78 -5.52 -34.33
CA TYR A 325 21.68 -6.36 -34.78
C TYR A 325 21.39 -6.10 -36.27
N PRO A 326 22.24 -6.61 -37.18
CA PRO A 326 22.08 -6.39 -38.61
C PRO A 326 20.83 -7.07 -39.18
N ASN A 327 20.31 -6.52 -40.25
CA ASN A 327 19.21 -7.09 -41.04
C ASN A 327 17.91 -7.32 -40.22
N GLN A 328 17.64 -6.48 -39.24
CA GLN A 328 16.38 -6.48 -38.52
C GLN A 328 15.50 -5.29 -38.99
N VAL A 329 14.20 -5.51 -39.16
CA VAL A 329 13.25 -4.44 -39.52
C VAL A 329 13.35 -3.29 -38.53
N THR A 330 13.37 -3.57 -37.22
CA THR A 330 13.48 -2.57 -36.15
C THR A 330 14.72 -1.68 -36.31
N THR A 331 15.88 -2.28 -36.60
CA THR A 331 17.12 -1.50 -36.71
C THR A 331 17.18 -0.70 -38.02
N MET A 332 16.64 -1.22 -39.11
CA MET A 332 16.51 -0.49 -40.35
C MET A 332 15.57 0.70 -40.19
N VAL A 333 14.39 0.51 -39.56
CA VAL A 333 13.46 1.60 -39.22
C VAL A 333 14.11 2.62 -38.27
N GLY A 334 14.96 2.15 -37.36
CA GLY A 334 15.77 3.05 -36.51
C GLY A 334 16.68 3.97 -37.35
N LEU A 335 17.40 3.42 -38.32
CA LEU A 335 18.23 4.23 -39.24
C LEU A 335 17.38 5.20 -40.04
N VAL A 336 16.18 4.81 -40.52
CA VAL A 336 15.26 5.71 -41.21
C VAL A 336 14.94 6.92 -40.34
N ARG A 337 14.57 6.69 -39.07
CA ARG A 337 14.26 7.75 -38.10
C ARG A 337 15.46 8.65 -37.81
N GLY A 338 16.61 8.04 -37.57
CA GLY A 338 17.85 8.78 -37.28
C GLY A 338 18.29 9.70 -38.42
N TYR A 339 18.32 9.18 -39.65
CA TYR A 339 18.66 9.99 -40.82
C TYR A 339 17.62 11.06 -41.12
N SER A 340 16.31 10.77 -40.93
CA SER A 340 15.25 11.77 -41.06
C SER A 340 15.40 12.90 -40.03
N ALA A 341 15.71 12.56 -38.78
CA ALA A 341 15.88 13.52 -37.68
C ALA A 341 17.04 14.50 -37.89
N VAL A 342 18.02 14.14 -38.74
CA VAL A 342 19.14 15.02 -39.12
C VAL A 342 18.95 15.68 -40.52
N GLY A 343 17.78 15.47 -41.15
CA GLY A 343 17.44 16.07 -42.45
C GLY A 343 18.00 15.32 -43.68
N ASP A 344 18.68 14.19 -43.49
CA ASP A 344 19.16 13.37 -44.62
C ASP A 344 18.06 12.41 -45.12
N TYR A 345 17.06 12.99 -45.74
CA TYR A 345 15.89 12.25 -46.25
C TYR A 345 16.25 11.27 -47.34
N LYS A 346 17.30 11.52 -48.12
CA LYS A 346 17.78 10.64 -49.19
C LYS A 346 18.29 9.32 -48.62
N THR A 347 19.14 9.37 -47.57
CA THR A 347 19.67 8.19 -46.90
C THR A 347 18.56 7.48 -46.09
N ALA A 348 17.67 8.25 -45.44
CA ALA A 348 16.49 7.71 -44.78
C ALA A 348 15.62 6.87 -45.74
N LEU A 349 15.31 7.41 -46.93
CA LEU A 349 14.54 6.71 -47.96
C LEU A 349 15.21 5.41 -48.44
N LYS A 350 16.55 5.40 -48.57
CA LYS A 350 17.31 4.21 -48.90
C LYS A 350 17.08 3.10 -47.85
N TYR A 351 17.21 3.43 -46.55
CA TYR A 351 17.01 2.46 -45.45
C TYR A 351 15.53 2.04 -45.33
N ALA A 352 14.57 2.92 -45.61
CA ALA A 352 13.16 2.55 -45.62
C ALA A 352 12.84 1.49 -46.69
N LYS A 353 13.40 1.62 -47.88
CA LYS A 353 13.29 0.59 -48.91
C LYS A 353 13.95 -0.73 -48.53
N GLN A 354 15.11 -0.68 -47.85
CA GLN A 354 15.76 -1.87 -47.31
C GLN A 354 14.92 -2.54 -46.23
N ALA A 355 14.34 -1.76 -45.29
CA ALA A 355 13.43 -2.30 -44.26
C ALA A 355 12.21 -2.99 -44.87
N LEU A 356 11.64 -2.44 -45.94
CA LEU A 356 10.51 -3.05 -46.65
C LEU A 356 10.90 -4.38 -47.34
N ALA A 357 12.13 -4.48 -47.84
CA ALA A 357 12.65 -5.68 -48.49
C ALA A 357 12.91 -6.86 -47.49
N LEU A 358 12.91 -6.60 -46.19
CA LEU A 358 13.03 -7.61 -45.13
C LEU A 358 11.69 -8.35 -44.86
N ASN A 359 10.66 -8.15 -45.64
CA ASN A 359 9.33 -8.72 -45.49
C ASN A 359 8.72 -8.55 -44.08
N PRO A 360 8.53 -7.30 -43.61
CA PRO A 360 7.88 -7.04 -42.35
C PRO A 360 6.44 -7.53 -42.34
N ASP A 361 5.87 -7.72 -41.13
CA ASP A 361 4.44 -7.95 -40.99
C ASP A 361 3.63 -6.77 -41.57
N GLU A 362 2.34 -6.98 -41.83
CA GLU A 362 1.50 -6.05 -42.55
C GLU A 362 1.42 -4.67 -41.88
N GLN A 363 1.38 -4.61 -40.56
CA GLN A 363 1.35 -3.33 -39.84
C GLN A 363 2.67 -2.56 -40.01
N ASN A 364 3.81 -3.22 -39.89
CA ASN A 364 5.11 -2.60 -40.10
C ASN A 364 5.29 -2.20 -41.57
N LYS A 365 4.81 -3.01 -42.50
CA LYS A 365 4.84 -2.70 -43.95
C LYS A 365 4.10 -1.41 -44.28
N GLN A 366 2.87 -1.23 -43.77
CA GLN A 366 2.08 -0.02 -43.96
C GLN A 366 2.78 1.21 -43.37
N ASN A 367 3.33 1.06 -42.14
CA ASN A 367 4.10 2.13 -41.51
C ASN A 367 5.32 2.54 -42.33
N ILE A 368 6.09 1.58 -42.85
CA ILE A 368 7.29 1.84 -43.66
C ILE A 368 6.88 2.47 -44.98
N GLN A 369 5.80 2.04 -45.62
CA GLN A 369 5.27 2.67 -46.86
C GLN A 369 4.88 4.12 -46.63
N SER A 370 4.22 4.44 -45.51
CA SER A 370 3.92 5.81 -45.13
C SER A 370 5.19 6.65 -44.91
N MET A 371 6.23 6.09 -44.28
CA MET A 371 7.53 6.74 -44.14
C MET A 371 8.16 7.01 -45.51
N ILE A 372 8.14 6.04 -46.43
CA ILE A 372 8.66 6.19 -47.80
C ILE A 372 7.97 7.34 -48.53
N GLN A 373 6.65 7.44 -48.44
CA GLN A 373 5.88 8.53 -49.06
C GLN A 373 6.34 9.89 -48.55
N LYS A 374 6.36 10.09 -47.20
CA LYS A 374 6.79 11.37 -46.60
C LYS A 374 8.23 11.73 -46.99
N LEU A 375 9.16 10.77 -46.94
CA LEU A 375 10.56 10.98 -47.31
C LEU A 375 10.74 11.32 -48.78
N SER A 376 9.91 10.78 -49.66
CA SER A 376 9.90 11.12 -51.10
C SER A 376 9.45 12.57 -51.37
N GLU A 377 8.71 13.14 -50.44
CA GLU A 377 8.28 14.55 -50.45
C GLU A 377 9.24 15.45 -49.64
N ASN A 378 10.41 14.94 -49.23
CA ASN A 378 11.39 15.63 -48.37
C ASN A 378 10.79 16.10 -47.03
N LYS A 379 9.89 15.29 -46.43
CA LYS A 379 9.28 15.57 -45.14
C LYS A 379 9.88 14.69 -44.04
N ASP A 380 10.07 15.29 -42.86
CA ASP A 380 10.46 14.52 -41.67
C ASP A 380 9.35 13.52 -41.29
N ILE A 381 9.78 12.35 -40.78
CA ILE A 381 8.87 11.26 -40.39
C ILE A 381 8.67 11.17 -38.90
N ASN A 382 9.40 11.94 -38.07
CA ASN A 382 9.41 11.88 -36.62
C ASN A 382 8.35 12.79 -35.97
#